data_e55ee019fd82563eccb31c04e4af2c2f
#
_entry.id   e55ee019fd82563eccb31c04e4af2c2f
#
_cell.length_a   1.000
_cell.length_b   1.000
_cell.length_c   1.000
_cell.angle_alpha   90.00
_cell.angle_beta   90.00
_cell.angle_gamma   90.00
#
_symmetry.space_group_name_H-M   'P 1'
#
loop_
_entity.id
_entity.type
_entity.pdbx_description
1 polymer ?
#
loop_
_entity_poly.entity_id
_entity_poly.type
_entity_poly.pdbx_seq_one_letter_code
_entity_poly.pdbx_strand_id
1 'polypeptide(L)'
;AKIFLVSALGGAITLGIYKTFLEEPQVERIIQQTEQPSFVRTSLTPLAEGGFTEAAEKSVNSVVHVRTAVESQYQPSSPLEFFFGRPQGSQPRLQLGSGSGVIVSKEGYIVTNNHVVENAQEVKVTLNNNKEYDAKVIGADPTTDIALLKVDAEDLPFLTFSNSDNVRLG
;
A
#
# COMPACT_ATOMS: atom_id res chain seq x y z
N ALA A 1 -19.26 -62.00 42.58
CA ALA A 1 -17.87 -61.80 42.09
C ALA A 1 -17.78 -61.68 40.53
N LYS A 2 -18.43 -62.54 39.74
CA LYS A 2 -18.33 -62.56 38.26
C LYS A 2 -18.91 -61.29 37.58
N ILE A 3 -20.02 -60.76 38.13
CA ILE A 3 -20.68 -59.57 37.61
C ILE A 3 -19.80 -58.30 37.82
N PHE A 4 -19.14 -58.20 38.91
CA PHE A 4 -18.21 -57.10 39.24
C PHE A 4 -16.99 -57.08 38.31
N LEU A 5 -16.50 -58.25 37.92
CA LEU A 5 -15.35 -58.38 37.06
C LEU A 5 -15.66 -57.97 35.62
N VAL A 6 -16.87 -58.30 35.14
CA VAL A 6 -17.34 -57.90 33.80
C VAL A 6 -17.57 -56.39 33.71
N SER A 7 -18.15 -55.77 34.75
CA SER A 7 -18.36 -54.30 34.75
C SER A 7 -17.04 -53.54 34.85
N ALA A 8 -16.08 -54.02 35.60
CA ALA A 8 -14.75 -53.40 35.68
C ALA A 8 -13.99 -53.47 34.31
N LEU A 9 -14.12 -54.61 33.62
CA LEU A 9 -13.52 -54.81 32.33
C LEU A 9 -14.15 -53.88 31.25
N GLY A 10 -15.48 -53.70 31.27
CA GLY A 10 -16.20 -52.80 30.38
C GLY A 10 -15.77 -51.35 30.60
N GLY A 11 -15.65 -50.93 31.85
CA GLY A 11 -15.18 -49.58 32.18
C GLY A 11 -13.74 -49.30 31.71
N ALA A 12 -12.85 -50.29 31.88
CA ALA A 12 -11.46 -50.13 31.40
C ALA A 12 -11.34 -50.02 29.88
N ILE A 13 -12.15 -50.81 29.13
CA ILE A 13 -12.17 -50.75 27.68
C ILE A 13 -12.73 -49.40 27.20
N THR A 14 -13.78 -48.91 27.82
CA THR A 14 -14.38 -47.60 27.45
C THR A 14 -13.42 -46.45 27.71
N LEU A 15 -12.71 -46.46 28.85
CA LEU A 15 -11.68 -45.47 29.18
C LEU A 15 -10.49 -45.55 28.22
N GLY A 16 -10.09 -46.74 27.79
CA GLY A 16 -9.04 -46.96 26.83
C GLY A 16 -9.38 -46.35 25.42
N ILE A 17 -10.60 -46.60 24.95
CA ILE A 17 -11.09 -46.07 23.69
C ILE A 17 -11.20 -44.54 23.75
N TYR A 18 -11.72 -43.98 24.84
CA TYR A 18 -11.81 -42.55 25.07
C TYR A 18 -10.43 -41.88 24.97
N LYS A 19 -9.44 -42.47 25.66
CA LYS A 19 -8.10 -41.92 25.75
C LYS A 19 -7.35 -41.99 24.41
N THR A 20 -7.62 -42.99 23.55
CA THR A 20 -6.94 -43.17 22.28
C THR A 20 -7.63 -42.47 21.09
N PHE A 21 -8.96 -42.29 21.16
CA PHE A 21 -9.72 -41.78 20.01
C PHE A 21 -10.39 -40.41 20.24
N LEU A 22 -10.63 -39.99 21.48
CA LEU A 22 -11.32 -38.73 21.78
C LEU A 22 -10.45 -37.70 22.54
N GLU A 23 -9.35 -38.11 23.14
CA GLU A 23 -8.39 -37.15 23.66
C GLU A 23 -7.61 -36.59 22.44
N GLU A 24 -7.92 -35.37 22.05
CA GLU A 24 -7.08 -34.63 21.10
C GLU A 24 -5.66 -34.55 21.70
N PRO A 25 -4.62 -34.81 20.89
CA PRO A 25 -3.25 -34.65 21.38
C PRO A 25 -3.14 -33.21 21.91
N GLN A 26 -2.89 -33.07 23.19
CA GLN A 26 -2.49 -31.79 23.75
C GLN A 26 -1.27 -31.34 22.97
N VAL A 27 -1.52 -30.48 22.00
CA VAL A 27 -0.45 -29.76 21.35
C VAL A 27 0.17 -28.93 22.46
N GLU A 28 1.23 -29.48 23.05
CA GLU A 28 2.12 -28.74 23.90
C GLU A 28 2.54 -27.52 23.05
N ARG A 29 1.83 -26.40 23.26
CA ARG A 29 2.30 -25.13 22.72
C ARG A 29 3.64 -24.94 23.37
N ILE A 30 4.67 -25.38 22.68
CA ILE A 30 5.99 -24.82 22.88
C ILE A 30 5.75 -23.34 22.60
N ILE A 31 5.49 -22.59 23.65
CA ILE A 31 5.72 -21.17 23.66
C ILE A 31 7.24 -21.11 23.48
N GLN A 32 7.68 -21.21 22.21
CA GLN A 32 8.92 -20.58 21.86
C GLN A 32 8.71 -19.15 22.36
N GLN A 33 9.30 -18.90 23.51
CA GLN A 33 9.61 -17.56 23.93
C GLN A 33 10.38 -16.99 22.71
N THR A 34 9.60 -16.47 21.76
CA THR A 34 10.14 -15.58 20.76
C THR A 34 10.75 -14.51 21.63
N GLU A 35 12.07 -14.59 21.81
CA GLU A 35 12.83 -13.47 22.31
C GLU A 35 12.28 -12.31 21.53
N GLN A 36 11.52 -11.45 22.22
CA GLN A 36 11.08 -10.20 21.63
C GLN A 36 12.34 -9.66 21.01
N PRO A 37 12.34 -9.38 19.69
CA PRO A 37 13.50 -8.75 19.12
C PRO A 37 13.79 -7.58 20.03
N SER A 38 14.86 -7.71 20.80
CA SER A 38 15.37 -6.60 21.59
C SER A 38 15.59 -5.55 20.53
N PHE A 39 14.64 -4.60 20.44
CA PHE A 39 14.93 -3.39 19.71
C PHE A 39 16.19 -2.86 20.38
N VAL A 40 17.33 -3.22 19.79
CA VAL A 40 18.54 -2.48 20.05
C VAL A 40 18.11 -1.07 19.71
N ARG A 41 17.79 -0.28 20.72
CA ARG A 41 17.82 1.16 20.58
C ARG A 41 19.26 1.41 20.19
N THR A 42 19.51 1.30 18.87
CA THR A 42 20.67 1.97 18.31
C THR A 42 20.46 3.38 18.80
N SER A 43 21.25 3.80 19.79
CA SER A 43 21.43 5.20 20.09
C SER A 43 21.81 5.75 18.74
N LEU A 44 20.81 6.31 18.04
CA LEU A 44 21.08 7.10 16.87
C LEU A 44 22.03 8.17 17.42
N THR A 45 23.30 7.95 17.23
CA THR A 45 24.28 9.04 17.28
C THR A 45 23.59 10.11 16.45
N PRO A 46 23.33 11.32 17.00
CA PRO A 46 22.65 12.33 16.20
C PRO A 46 23.42 12.39 14.89
N LEU A 47 22.79 11.92 13.81
CA LEU A 47 23.29 12.15 12.47
C LEU A 47 23.52 13.65 12.45
N ALA A 48 24.75 14.08 12.17
CA ALA A 48 25.23 15.44 12.24
C ALA A 48 24.10 16.40 11.87
N GLU A 49 23.90 17.45 12.68
CA GLU A 49 22.87 18.46 12.57
C GLU A 49 22.45 18.67 11.11
N GLY A 50 21.26 18.21 10.71
CA GLY A 50 20.81 18.22 9.32
C GLY A 50 20.31 16.90 8.75
N GLY A 51 20.08 15.85 9.56
CA GLY A 51 19.59 14.56 9.11
C GLY A 51 18.24 14.60 8.38
N PHE A 52 17.66 13.45 8.10
CA PHE A 52 16.37 13.29 7.39
C PHE A 52 15.24 14.20 7.92
N THR A 53 15.27 14.61 9.20
CA THR A 53 14.28 15.51 9.79
C THR A 53 14.28 16.87 9.08
N GLU A 54 15.44 17.48 8.87
CA GLU A 54 15.53 18.77 8.18
C GLU A 54 15.07 18.66 6.73
N ALA A 55 15.45 17.58 6.04
CA ALA A 55 15.01 17.32 4.68
C ALA A 55 13.49 17.13 4.61
N ALA A 56 12.90 16.37 5.55
CA ALA A 56 11.46 16.16 5.65
C ALA A 56 10.71 17.46 5.94
N GLU A 57 11.16 18.26 6.90
CA GLU A 57 10.54 19.55 7.24
C GLU A 57 10.54 20.53 6.07
N LYS A 58 11.61 20.55 5.28
CA LYS A 58 11.72 21.40 4.08
C LYS A 58 10.84 20.91 2.93
N SER A 59 10.64 19.61 2.81
CA SER A 59 9.97 19.02 1.64
C SER A 59 8.50 18.71 1.85
N VAL A 60 8.04 18.46 3.07
CA VAL A 60 6.68 17.94 3.37
C VAL A 60 5.56 18.77 2.75
N ASN A 61 5.72 20.08 2.67
CA ASN A 61 4.71 20.97 2.10
C ASN A 61 4.76 21.04 0.56
N SER A 62 5.83 20.54 -0.04
CA SER A 62 6.02 20.51 -1.49
C SER A 62 5.77 19.13 -2.10
N VAL A 63 5.55 18.11 -1.27
CA VAL A 63 5.14 16.78 -1.71
C VAL A 63 3.62 16.69 -1.68
N VAL A 64 3.06 16.13 -2.74
CA VAL A 64 1.62 16.06 -2.95
C VAL A 64 1.17 14.63 -3.23
N HIS A 65 -0.08 14.35 -2.94
CA HIS A 65 -0.72 13.11 -3.31
C HIS A 65 -1.45 13.29 -4.65
N VAL A 66 -1.14 12.43 -5.62
CA VAL A 66 -1.76 12.42 -6.95
C VAL A 66 -2.77 11.28 -6.99
N ARG A 67 -4.01 11.58 -7.34
CA ARG A 67 -5.07 10.60 -7.57
C ARG A 67 -5.53 10.67 -9.02
N THR A 68 -5.78 9.51 -9.60
CA THR A 68 -6.20 9.39 -10.99
C THR A 68 -7.44 8.53 -11.11
N ALA A 69 -8.27 8.83 -12.09
CA ALA A 69 -9.39 8.00 -12.48
C ALA A 69 -9.18 7.56 -13.93
N VAL A 70 -9.16 6.25 -14.13
CA VAL A 70 -9.04 5.61 -15.45
C VAL A 70 -10.31 4.84 -15.72
N GLU A 71 -10.90 5.02 -16.88
CA GLU A 71 -12.03 4.19 -17.29
C GLU A 71 -11.54 2.78 -17.62
N SER A 72 -11.95 1.82 -16.82
CA SER A 72 -11.62 0.42 -17.08
C SER A 72 -12.34 -0.05 -18.33
N GLN A 73 -11.58 -0.46 -19.33
CA GLN A 73 -12.13 -1.16 -20.47
C GLN A 73 -12.74 -2.48 -19.99
N TYR A 74 -13.97 -2.75 -20.43
CA TYR A 74 -14.65 -4.01 -20.13
C TYR A 74 -13.79 -5.18 -20.64
N GLN A 75 -13.34 -6.02 -19.71
CA GLN A 75 -12.81 -7.33 -20.02
C GLN A 75 -13.81 -8.39 -19.56
N PRO A 76 -14.23 -9.33 -20.43
CA PRO A 76 -15.12 -10.41 -20.04
C PRO A 76 -14.47 -11.22 -18.90
N SER A 77 -15.16 -11.32 -17.78
CA SER A 77 -14.67 -12.05 -16.59
C SER A 77 -14.95 -13.54 -16.67
N SER A 78 -15.75 -13.96 -17.65
CA SER A 78 -16.09 -15.38 -17.87
C SER A 78 -16.23 -15.73 -19.35
N PRO A 79 -16.04 -17.01 -19.72
CA PRO A 79 -16.28 -17.47 -21.09
C PRO A 79 -17.73 -17.22 -21.57
N LEU A 80 -18.70 -17.22 -20.66
CA LEU A 80 -20.09 -16.92 -20.96
C LEU A 80 -20.29 -15.46 -21.37
N GLU A 81 -19.66 -14.52 -20.68
CA GLU A 81 -19.68 -13.09 -21.04
C GLU A 81 -19.00 -12.84 -22.40
N PHE A 82 -17.99 -13.63 -22.73
CA PHE A 82 -17.34 -13.55 -24.04
C PHE A 82 -18.29 -13.94 -25.18
N PHE A 83 -19.12 -14.98 -24.98
CA PHE A 83 -20.05 -15.49 -26.00
C PHE A 83 -21.37 -14.70 -26.08
N PHE A 84 -21.90 -14.26 -24.95
CA PHE A 84 -23.22 -13.61 -24.88
C PHE A 84 -23.15 -12.07 -24.79
N GLY A 85 -21.94 -11.52 -24.75
CA GLY A 85 -21.71 -10.10 -24.68
C GLY A 85 -21.94 -9.50 -23.30
N ARG A 86 -21.81 -8.20 -23.21
CA ARG A 86 -21.95 -7.42 -21.98
C ARG A 86 -23.40 -7.46 -21.50
N PRO A 87 -23.66 -7.72 -20.20
CA PRO A 87 -24.99 -7.54 -19.64
C PRO A 87 -25.49 -6.11 -19.88
N GLN A 88 -26.70 -5.97 -20.41
CA GLN A 88 -27.30 -4.68 -20.70
C GLN A 88 -27.40 -3.86 -19.39
N GLY A 89 -26.70 -2.73 -19.31
CA GLY A 89 -26.67 -1.88 -18.12
C GLY A 89 -25.37 -1.89 -17.31
N SER A 90 -24.35 -2.65 -17.72
CA SER A 90 -23.03 -2.54 -17.06
C SER A 90 -22.40 -1.19 -17.37
N GLN A 91 -22.27 -0.35 -16.35
CA GLN A 91 -21.56 0.93 -16.47
C GLN A 91 -20.05 0.73 -16.52
N PRO A 92 -19.30 1.59 -17.21
CA PRO A 92 -17.85 1.59 -17.12
C PRO A 92 -17.44 1.73 -15.65
N ARG A 93 -16.51 0.91 -15.19
CA ARG A 93 -15.96 1.05 -13.84
C ARG A 93 -14.79 2.01 -13.91
N LEU A 94 -14.83 3.07 -13.12
CA LEU A 94 -13.69 3.91 -12.85
C LEU A 94 -12.72 3.14 -11.95
N GLN A 95 -11.51 2.94 -12.42
CA GLN A 95 -10.40 2.42 -11.64
C GLN A 95 -9.62 3.61 -11.08
N LEU A 96 -9.47 3.65 -9.78
CA LEU A 96 -8.73 4.71 -9.10
C LEU A 96 -7.27 4.29 -8.96
N GLY A 97 -6.39 5.16 -9.41
CA GLY A 97 -4.94 5.09 -9.20
C GLY A 97 -4.49 6.13 -8.18
N SER A 98 -3.31 5.94 -7.63
CA SER A 98 -2.68 6.91 -6.76
C SER A 98 -1.17 6.89 -6.88
N GLY A 99 -0.56 8.05 -6.65
CA GLY A 99 0.88 8.24 -6.64
C GLY A 99 1.26 9.49 -5.86
N SER A 100 2.50 9.89 -5.98
CA SER A 100 3.03 11.10 -5.36
C SER A 100 3.59 12.04 -6.43
N GLY A 101 3.64 13.33 -6.11
CA GLY A 101 4.28 14.34 -6.93
C GLY A 101 5.03 15.34 -6.10
N VAL A 102 5.86 16.14 -6.74
CA VAL A 102 6.64 17.21 -6.13
C VAL A 102 6.34 18.52 -6.84
N ILE A 103 5.96 19.54 -6.08
CA ILE A 103 5.76 20.90 -6.58
C ILE A 103 7.14 21.48 -6.88
N VAL A 104 7.35 21.92 -8.13
CA VAL A 104 8.64 22.45 -8.60
C VAL A 104 8.58 23.95 -8.95
N SER A 105 7.42 24.55 -8.84
CA SER A 105 7.21 25.98 -9.10
C SER A 105 6.05 26.53 -8.28
N LYS A 106 6.16 27.78 -7.84
CA LYS A 106 5.09 28.49 -7.12
C LYS A 106 3.81 28.68 -7.93
N GLU A 107 3.91 28.61 -9.25
CA GLU A 107 2.78 28.70 -10.18
C GLU A 107 1.98 27.39 -10.28
N GLY A 108 2.37 26.32 -9.57
CA GLY A 108 1.64 25.07 -9.52
C GLY A 108 2.06 24.02 -10.56
N TYR A 109 3.32 24.05 -10.99
CA TYR A 109 3.90 22.94 -11.75
C TYR A 109 4.33 21.83 -10.79
N ILE A 110 3.98 20.59 -11.13
CA ILE A 110 4.21 19.40 -10.31
C ILE A 110 4.82 18.31 -11.19
N VAL A 111 5.89 17.70 -10.73
CA VAL A 111 6.51 16.53 -11.36
C VAL A 111 6.01 15.26 -10.66
N THR A 112 5.60 14.28 -11.44
CA THR A 112 5.20 12.94 -11.01
C THR A 112 5.71 11.89 -11.99
N ASN A 113 5.42 10.63 -11.78
CA ASN A 113 5.75 9.56 -12.71
C ASN A 113 4.71 9.45 -13.84
N ASN A 114 5.16 9.10 -15.05
CA ASN A 114 4.26 8.89 -16.18
C ASN A 114 3.23 7.79 -15.90
N HIS A 115 3.65 6.65 -15.36
CA HIS A 115 2.74 5.52 -15.07
C HIS A 115 1.62 5.87 -14.07
N VAL A 116 1.76 6.93 -13.27
CA VAL A 116 0.71 7.41 -12.35
C VAL A 116 -0.43 8.06 -13.12
N VAL A 117 -0.13 8.77 -14.20
CA VAL A 117 -1.09 9.58 -14.95
C VAL A 117 -1.43 9.03 -16.34
N GLU A 118 -0.78 7.95 -16.73
CA GLU A 118 -1.00 7.28 -17.99
C GLU A 118 -2.46 6.82 -18.13
N ASN A 119 -3.09 7.16 -19.26
CA ASN A 119 -4.51 6.88 -19.55
C ASN A 119 -5.52 7.46 -18.54
N ALA A 120 -5.11 8.35 -17.64
CA ALA A 120 -6.00 8.99 -16.71
C ALA A 120 -6.95 9.95 -17.42
N GLN A 121 -8.25 9.82 -17.16
CA GLN A 121 -9.26 10.79 -17.62
C GLN A 121 -9.36 11.98 -16.68
N GLU A 122 -9.11 11.75 -15.41
CA GLU A 122 -9.12 12.77 -14.39
C GLU A 122 -7.89 12.61 -13.49
N VAL A 123 -7.24 13.74 -13.20
CA VAL A 123 -6.09 13.81 -12.30
C VAL A 123 -6.40 14.84 -11.22
N LYS A 124 -6.33 14.45 -9.97
CA LYS A 124 -6.47 15.32 -8.80
C LYS A 124 -5.22 15.32 -7.95
N VAL A 125 -4.89 16.48 -7.44
CA VAL A 125 -3.73 16.68 -6.57
C VAL A 125 -4.21 17.16 -5.21
N THR A 126 -3.81 16.46 -4.15
CA THR A 126 -4.08 16.85 -2.76
C THR A 126 -2.78 17.33 -2.12
N LEU A 127 -2.78 18.56 -1.63
CA LEU A 127 -1.66 19.16 -0.92
C LEU A 127 -1.59 18.67 0.54
N ASN A 128 -0.48 18.94 1.20
CA ASN A 128 -0.29 18.59 2.62
C ASN A 128 -1.34 19.24 3.56
N ASN A 129 -1.92 20.38 3.19
CA ASN A 129 -3.00 21.04 3.93
C ASN A 129 -4.40 20.52 3.59
N ASN A 130 -4.51 19.35 2.92
CA ASN A 130 -5.72 18.70 2.45
C ASN A 130 -6.55 19.48 1.41
N LYS A 131 -6.00 20.54 0.81
CA LYS A 131 -6.65 21.17 -0.33
C LYS A 131 -6.48 20.31 -1.57
N GLU A 132 -7.56 20.15 -2.33
CA GLU A 132 -7.58 19.43 -3.60
C GLU A 132 -7.67 20.40 -4.78
N TYR A 133 -6.97 20.02 -5.86
CA TYR A 133 -6.98 20.75 -7.13
C TYR A 133 -7.09 19.76 -8.29
N ASP A 134 -7.84 20.13 -9.30
CA ASP A 134 -7.81 19.43 -10.57
C ASP A 134 -6.48 19.75 -11.28
N ALA A 135 -5.83 18.72 -11.79
CA ALA A 135 -4.55 18.85 -12.45
C ALA A 135 -4.64 18.52 -13.93
N LYS A 136 -3.95 19.31 -14.76
CA LYS A 136 -3.81 19.05 -16.18
C LYS A 136 -2.44 18.44 -16.45
N VAL A 137 -2.38 17.35 -17.23
CA VAL A 137 -1.14 16.79 -17.73
C VAL A 137 -0.63 17.71 -18.84
N ILE A 138 0.50 18.35 -18.62
CA ILE A 138 1.15 19.26 -19.59
C ILE A 138 2.03 18.49 -20.56
N GLY A 139 2.69 17.45 -20.08
CA GLY A 139 3.51 16.56 -20.87
C GLY A 139 3.91 15.33 -20.05
N ALA A 140 4.24 14.27 -20.76
CA ALA A 140 4.69 13.02 -20.18
C ALA A 140 5.70 12.34 -21.09
N ASP A 141 6.70 11.71 -20.51
CA ASP A 141 7.69 10.91 -21.23
C ASP A 141 7.71 9.49 -20.66
N PRO A 142 7.16 8.51 -21.39
CA PRO A 142 7.18 7.12 -20.97
C PRO A 142 8.58 6.52 -20.86
N THR A 143 9.56 7.08 -21.58
CA THR A 143 10.93 6.54 -21.62
C THR A 143 11.66 6.79 -20.30
N THR A 144 11.47 7.97 -19.73
CA THR A 144 12.05 8.37 -18.44
C THR A 144 11.09 8.18 -17.26
N ASP A 145 9.85 7.80 -17.54
CA ASP A 145 8.76 7.69 -16.58
C ASP A 145 8.51 9.01 -15.80
N ILE A 146 8.56 10.14 -16.51
CA ILE A 146 8.32 11.48 -15.94
C ILE A 146 7.08 12.10 -16.57
N ALA A 147 6.25 12.74 -15.74
CA ALA A 147 5.15 13.57 -16.20
C ALA A 147 5.15 14.93 -15.48
N LEU A 148 4.72 15.97 -16.20
CA LEU A 148 4.52 17.31 -15.69
C LEU A 148 3.03 17.63 -15.62
N LEU A 149 2.59 18.01 -14.43
CA LEU A 149 1.22 18.44 -14.16
C LEU A 149 1.18 19.94 -13.91
N LYS A 150 0.00 20.53 -14.09
CA LYS A 150 -0.31 21.93 -13.76
C LYS A 150 -1.61 21.97 -12.97
N VAL A 151 -1.56 22.58 -11.80
CA VAL A 151 -2.74 22.93 -11.00
C VAL A 151 -3.00 24.44 -11.05
N ASP A 152 -4.24 24.85 -10.92
CA ASP A 152 -4.64 26.26 -10.86
C ASP A 152 -4.56 26.76 -9.41
N ALA A 153 -3.32 26.99 -8.97
CA ALA A 153 -3.00 27.51 -7.66
C ALA A 153 -1.71 28.35 -7.74
N GLU A 154 -1.64 29.36 -6.89
CA GLU A 154 -0.51 30.28 -6.81
C GLU A 154 0.13 30.23 -5.42
N ASP A 155 1.35 30.76 -5.32
CA ASP A 155 2.13 30.86 -4.10
C ASP A 155 2.30 29.52 -3.35
N LEU A 156 2.44 28.44 -4.13
CA LEU A 156 2.68 27.11 -3.58
C LEU A 156 4.13 26.98 -3.09
N PRO A 157 4.34 26.24 -1.97
CA PRO A 157 5.67 25.84 -1.57
C PRO A 157 6.23 24.87 -2.60
N PHE A 158 7.45 25.07 -3.02
CA PHE A 158 8.09 24.26 -4.07
C PHE A 158 9.53 23.90 -3.71
N LEU A 159 10.05 22.86 -4.33
CA LEU A 159 11.45 22.46 -4.26
C LEU A 159 12.18 22.82 -5.56
N THR A 160 13.44 23.20 -5.41
CA THR A 160 14.33 23.48 -6.54
C THR A 160 15.15 22.24 -6.90
N PHE A 161 15.42 22.06 -8.18
CA PHE A 161 16.35 21.04 -8.64
C PHE A 161 17.78 21.33 -8.23
N SER A 162 18.53 20.28 -7.94
CA SER A 162 19.96 20.36 -7.67
C SER A 162 20.75 19.53 -8.69
N ASN A 163 22.05 19.74 -8.76
CA ASN A 163 22.91 18.92 -9.61
C ASN A 163 23.12 17.55 -8.97
N SER A 164 22.65 16.50 -9.67
CA SER A 164 22.76 15.11 -9.23
C SER A 164 24.20 14.60 -9.15
N ASP A 165 25.14 15.20 -9.87
CA ASP A 165 26.55 14.82 -9.82
C ASP A 165 27.21 15.11 -8.46
N ASN A 166 26.62 16.01 -7.68
CA ASN A 166 27.10 16.40 -6.36
C ASN A 166 26.47 15.59 -5.19
N VAL A 167 25.58 14.64 -5.50
CA VAL A 167 24.92 13.83 -4.46
C VAL A 167 25.90 12.84 -3.86
N ARG A 168 25.95 12.77 -2.53
CA ARG A 168 26.75 11.79 -1.78
C ARG A 168 25.86 10.64 -1.34
N LEU A 169 26.43 9.46 -1.27
CA LEU A 169 25.79 8.26 -0.72
C LEU A 169 25.84 8.29 0.82
N GLY A 170 24.74 7.98 1.49
CA GLY A 170 24.66 7.82 2.96
C GLY A 170 23.94 8.91 3.70
#